data_45aa18d7bcd270b45318192119a39cfa
#
_entry.id   45aa18d7bcd270b45318192119a39cfa
#
_cell.length_a   1.000
_cell.length_b   1.000
_cell.length_c   1.000
_cell.angle_alpha   90.00
_cell.angle_beta   90.00
_cell.angle_gamma   90.00
#
_symmetry.space_group_name_H-M   'P 1'
#
loop_
_entity.id
_entity.type
_entity.pdbx_description
1 polymer ?
#
loop_
_entity_poly.entity_id
_entity_poly.type
_entity_poly.pdbx_seq_one_letter_code
_entity_poly.pdbx_strand_id
1 'polypeptide(L)'
;MTNMKFGLGLCVVFLTLLTGNRAVEAEQIQPQHFLIHMKTSLAEDDAQICAGPNVAWALVKAGHQVTILVDASAVTSVTKGFGWFGRLVHSDTTALDLARLPERERVSLAEQMGVSLEEIPHQYGEYLGFLKEMGVTIYGNQTMMLLYNIDFDDVAPEVTPIALNRMVELFQSADRIIVY
;
A
#
# COMPACT_ATOMS: atom_id res chain seq x y z
N MET A 1 -7.48 -71.37 64.17
CA MET A 1 -7.33 -69.97 64.51
C MET A 1 -6.56 -69.28 63.38
N THR A 2 -7.27 -68.66 62.48
CA THR A 2 -6.73 -68.16 61.19
C THR A 2 -6.87 -66.67 61.18
N ASN A 3 -5.76 -65.98 61.23
CA ASN A 3 -5.69 -64.48 61.15
C ASN A 3 -5.67 -64.05 59.70
N MET A 4 -6.71 -63.34 59.26
CA MET A 4 -6.84 -62.78 57.97
C MET A 4 -6.47 -61.23 58.05
N LYS A 5 -5.33 -60.86 57.47
CA LYS A 5 -4.90 -59.45 57.38
C LYS A 5 -5.48 -58.84 56.09
N PHE A 6 -6.37 -57.92 56.25
CA PHE A 6 -6.82 -57.01 55.15
C PHE A 6 -5.76 -56.02 54.84
N GLY A 7 -5.23 -56.03 53.64
CA GLY A 7 -4.38 -54.99 53.09
C GLY A 7 -5.21 -53.95 52.36
N LEU A 8 -5.19 -52.73 52.88
CA LEU A 8 -5.85 -51.58 52.24
C LEU A 8 -4.94 -51.05 51.14
N GLY A 9 -5.27 -51.28 49.89
CA GLY A 9 -4.58 -50.73 48.71
C GLY A 9 -5.08 -49.32 48.46
N LEU A 10 -4.19 -48.32 48.68
CA LEU A 10 -4.43 -46.92 48.37
C LEU A 10 -4.17 -46.70 46.89
N CYS A 11 -5.24 -46.60 46.08
CA CYS A 11 -5.16 -46.22 44.65
C CYS A 11 -5.00 -44.68 44.54
N VAL A 12 -3.75 -44.22 44.35
CA VAL A 12 -3.48 -42.81 44.02
C VAL A 12 -3.72 -42.61 42.53
N VAL A 13 -4.86 -42.03 42.18
CA VAL A 13 -5.14 -41.57 40.81
C VAL A 13 -4.38 -40.29 40.55
N PHE A 14 -3.28 -40.37 39.79
CA PHE A 14 -2.59 -39.19 39.26
C PHE A 14 -3.44 -38.60 38.13
N LEU A 15 -4.17 -37.54 38.44
CA LEU A 15 -4.85 -36.71 37.44
C LEU A 15 -3.83 -35.76 36.83
N THR A 16 -3.18 -36.15 35.73
CA THR A 16 -2.34 -35.25 34.93
C THR A 16 -3.23 -34.28 34.16
N LEU A 17 -3.38 -33.07 34.70
CA LEU A 17 -3.92 -31.93 33.99
C LEU A 17 -2.95 -31.55 32.87
N LEU A 18 -3.18 -32.05 31.65
CA LEU A 18 -2.58 -31.58 30.44
C LEU A 18 -3.17 -30.19 30.16
N THR A 19 -2.59 -29.14 30.75
CA THR A 19 -2.79 -27.77 30.29
C THR A 19 -2.11 -27.63 28.93
N GLY A 20 -2.85 -27.95 27.88
CA GLY A 20 -2.42 -27.67 26.51
C GLY A 20 -2.30 -26.18 26.32
N ASN A 21 -1.09 -25.62 26.54
CA ASN A 21 -0.72 -24.34 25.96
C ASN A 21 -0.75 -24.49 24.44
N ARG A 22 -1.91 -24.27 23.83
CA ARG A 22 -1.95 -23.91 22.40
C ARG A 22 -1.29 -22.55 22.31
N ALA A 23 0.01 -22.51 22.04
CA ALA A 23 0.63 -21.34 21.45
C ALA A 23 -0.23 -21.05 20.20
N VAL A 24 -0.89 -19.89 20.20
CA VAL A 24 -1.50 -19.35 18.99
C VAL A 24 -0.30 -19.09 18.10
N GLU A 25 0.00 -20.03 17.19
CA GLU A 25 0.94 -19.78 16.09
C GLU A 25 0.39 -18.54 15.38
N ALA A 26 1.13 -17.45 15.47
CA ALA A 26 0.83 -16.27 14.67
C ALA A 26 0.84 -16.75 13.21
N GLU A 27 -0.31 -16.73 12.58
CA GLU A 27 -0.50 -17.11 11.18
C GLU A 27 0.49 -16.25 10.38
N GLN A 28 1.54 -16.88 9.86
CA GLN A 28 2.52 -16.17 9.04
C GLN A 28 1.80 -15.74 7.76
N ILE A 29 1.50 -14.44 7.68
CA ILE A 29 0.92 -13.83 6.48
C ILE A 29 1.92 -14.08 5.35
N GLN A 30 1.53 -14.89 4.36
CA GLN A 30 2.36 -15.13 3.17
C GLN A 30 2.42 -13.82 2.37
N PRO A 31 3.64 -13.36 2.00
CA PRO A 31 3.77 -12.18 1.15
C PRO A 31 2.98 -12.36 -0.16
N GLN A 32 2.16 -11.38 -0.49
CA GLN A 32 1.38 -11.33 -1.73
C GLN A 32 1.79 -10.10 -2.53
N HIS A 33 1.58 -10.15 -3.84
CA HIS A 33 1.75 -9.01 -4.72
C HIS A 33 0.41 -8.29 -4.93
N PHE A 34 0.33 -7.05 -4.46
CA PHE A 34 -0.81 -6.17 -4.64
C PHE A 34 -0.56 -5.17 -5.77
N LEU A 35 -1.51 -5.07 -6.69
CA LEU A 35 -1.57 -4.03 -7.70
C LEU A 35 -2.63 -3.01 -7.29
N ILE A 36 -2.22 -1.79 -6.99
CA ILE A 36 -3.12 -0.66 -6.75
C ILE A 36 -3.29 0.08 -8.08
N HIS A 37 -4.48 0.01 -8.63
CA HIS A 37 -4.85 0.61 -9.91
C HIS A 37 -5.55 1.94 -9.67
N MET A 38 -4.82 3.05 -9.80
CA MET A 38 -5.31 4.41 -9.61
C MET A 38 -5.82 4.95 -10.94
N LYS A 39 -7.10 5.26 -11.03
CA LYS A 39 -7.78 5.67 -12.26
C LYS A 39 -8.31 7.10 -12.23
N THR A 40 -8.49 7.67 -11.04
CA THR A 40 -9.15 8.95 -10.85
C THR A 40 -8.12 10.04 -10.55
N SER A 41 -8.22 11.17 -11.25
CA SER A 41 -7.31 12.31 -11.03
C SER A 41 -7.62 13.06 -9.73
N LEU A 42 -6.62 13.78 -9.22
CA LEU A 42 -6.78 14.70 -8.08
C LEU A 42 -7.89 15.75 -8.31
N ALA A 43 -8.07 16.17 -9.56
CA ALA A 43 -9.09 17.16 -9.92
C ALA A 43 -10.52 16.60 -9.91
N GLU A 44 -10.68 15.28 -10.05
CA GLU A 44 -11.97 14.61 -10.05
C GLU A 44 -12.37 14.12 -8.67
N ASP A 45 -11.43 13.48 -7.95
CA ASP A 45 -11.66 12.94 -6.61
C ASP A 45 -10.34 12.83 -5.84
N ASP A 46 -10.09 13.79 -4.97
CA ASP A 46 -8.89 13.85 -4.13
C ASP A 46 -8.86 12.73 -3.07
N ALA A 47 -10.00 12.23 -2.65
CA ALA A 47 -10.07 11.15 -1.67
C ALA A 47 -9.49 9.83 -2.24
N GLN A 48 -9.71 9.53 -3.52
CA GLN A 48 -9.15 8.32 -4.14
C GLN A 48 -7.63 8.45 -4.32
N ILE A 49 -7.14 9.63 -4.66
CA ILE A 49 -5.70 9.92 -4.74
C ILE A 49 -5.01 9.75 -3.38
N CYS A 50 -5.69 10.09 -2.27
CA CYS A 50 -5.19 9.85 -0.92
C CYS A 50 -5.22 8.37 -0.55
N ALA A 51 -6.32 7.68 -0.83
CA ALA A 51 -6.55 6.32 -0.37
C ALA A 51 -5.54 5.32 -0.96
N GLY A 52 -5.19 5.46 -2.23
CA GLY A 52 -4.23 4.60 -2.91
C GLY A 52 -2.87 4.53 -2.20
N PRO A 53 -2.17 5.65 -2.01
CA PRO A 53 -0.89 5.70 -1.27
C PRO A 53 -0.99 5.19 0.18
N ASN A 54 -2.06 5.51 0.91
CA ASN A 54 -2.26 5.06 2.29
C ASN A 54 -2.35 3.53 2.37
N VAL A 55 -3.11 2.93 1.46
CA VAL A 55 -3.22 1.46 1.39
C VAL A 55 -1.92 0.83 0.91
N ALA A 56 -1.20 1.46 -0.04
CA ALA A 56 0.12 0.99 -0.46
C ALA A 56 1.07 0.89 0.73
N TRP A 57 1.16 1.94 1.54
CA TRP A 57 2.01 1.96 2.72
C TRP A 57 1.62 0.88 3.73
N ALA A 58 0.33 0.76 4.05
CA ALA A 58 -0.15 -0.26 4.98
C ALA A 58 0.20 -1.68 4.51
N LEU A 59 0.07 -1.96 3.21
CA LEU A 59 0.40 -3.26 2.62
C LEU A 59 1.91 -3.56 2.66
N VAL A 60 2.76 -2.57 2.33
CA VAL A 60 4.22 -2.72 2.46
C VAL A 60 4.60 -3.00 3.90
N LYS A 61 4.03 -2.27 4.86
CA LYS A 61 4.27 -2.45 6.28
C LYS A 61 3.82 -3.83 6.79
N ALA A 62 2.78 -4.40 6.18
CA ALA A 62 2.33 -5.76 6.43
C ALA A 62 3.20 -6.84 5.76
N GLY A 63 4.26 -6.46 5.03
CA GLY A 63 5.21 -7.39 4.39
C GLY A 63 4.80 -7.84 3.00
N HIS A 64 3.87 -7.15 2.34
CA HIS A 64 3.44 -7.44 0.99
C HIS A 64 4.27 -6.66 -0.06
N GLN A 65 4.35 -7.20 -1.27
CA GLN A 65 4.87 -6.48 -2.43
C GLN A 65 3.76 -5.61 -3.02
N VAL A 66 4.08 -4.35 -3.34
CA VAL A 66 3.10 -3.40 -3.87
C VAL A 66 3.59 -2.79 -5.17
N THR A 67 2.71 -2.75 -6.15
CA THR A 67 2.87 -1.98 -7.39
C THR A 67 1.70 -1.01 -7.51
N ILE A 68 1.96 0.24 -7.85
CA ILE A 68 0.94 1.23 -8.20
C ILE A 68 0.94 1.39 -9.72
N LEU A 69 -0.25 1.32 -10.34
CA LEU A 69 -0.48 1.67 -11.73
C LEU A 69 -1.33 2.93 -11.79
N VAL A 70 -0.76 4.01 -12.27
CA VAL A 70 -1.44 5.27 -12.56
C VAL A 70 -2.01 5.20 -13.97
N ASP A 71 -3.33 5.28 -14.09
CA ASP A 71 -4.07 5.03 -15.34
C ASP A 71 -5.19 6.06 -15.54
N ALA A 72 -5.87 6.00 -16.65
CA ALA A 72 -6.99 6.89 -16.99
C ALA A 72 -6.65 8.36 -16.69
N SER A 73 -7.55 9.11 -16.05
CA SER A 73 -7.32 10.52 -15.71
C SER A 73 -6.25 10.71 -14.63
N ALA A 74 -5.94 9.70 -13.81
CA ALA A 74 -4.90 9.81 -12.78
C ALA A 74 -3.52 10.18 -13.34
N VAL A 75 -3.20 9.84 -14.60
CA VAL A 75 -1.93 10.23 -15.25
C VAL A 75 -1.72 11.74 -15.26
N THR A 76 -2.79 12.55 -15.29
CA THR A 76 -2.72 14.01 -15.27
C THR A 76 -2.24 14.56 -13.93
N SER A 77 -2.47 13.83 -12.85
CA SER A 77 -2.06 14.23 -11.50
C SER A 77 -0.55 14.10 -11.27
N VAL A 78 0.10 13.18 -11.97
CA VAL A 78 1.54 12.92 -11.91
C VAL A 78 2.32 13.58 -13.04
N THR A 79 1.67 14.44 -13.84
CA THR A 79 2.29 15.12 -14.99
C THR A 79 2.73 16.52 -14.60
N LYS A 80 3.98 16.86 -14.91
CA LYS A 80 4.57 18.19 -14.71
C LYS A 80 3.86 19.21 -15.59
N GLY A 81 3.53 20.36 -15.03
CA GLY A 81 2.92 21.45 -15.77
C GLY A 81 1.62 21.10 -16.48
N PHE A 82 0.88 20.08 -16.01
CA PHE A 82 -0.39 19.73 -16.64
C PHE A 82 -1.43 20.83 -16.47
N GLY A 83 -2.17 21.11 -17.56
CA GLY A 83 -3.18 22.16 -17.60
C GLY A 83 -2.69 23.42 -18.30
N TRP A 84 -3.65 24.36 -18.51
CA TRP A 84 -3.40 25.56 -19.32
C TRP A 84 -2.24 26.43 -18.80
N PHE A 85 -2.22 26.72 -17.50
CA PHE A 85 -1.17 27.55 -16.91
C PHE A 85 0.17 26.82 -16.80
N GLY A 86 0.18 25.54 -16.45
CA GLY A 86 1.41 24.76 -16.33
C GLY A 86 2.17 24.67 -17.65
N ARG A 87 1.47 24.47 -18.77
CA ARG A 87 2.06 24.47 -20.12
C ARG A 87 2.66 25.82 -20.53
N LEU A 88 2.04 26.92 -20.08
CA LEU A 88 2.53 28.26 -20.41
C LEU A 88 3.80 28.64 -19.63
N VAL A 89 3.99 28.11 -18.42
CA VAL A 89 5.11 28.46 -17.53
C VAL A 89 6.16 27.36 -17.42
N HIS A 90 6.02 26.25 -18.17
CA HIS A 90 6.92 25.10 -18.11
C HIS A 90 7.23 24.68 -16.67
N SER A 91 6.17 24.46 -15.89
CA SER A 91 6.32 24.08 -14.49
C SER A 91 6.90 22.66 -14.36
N ASP A 92 7.97 22.51 -13.57
CA ASP A 92 8.57 21.21 -13.24
C ASP A 92 7.79 20.48 -12.14
N THR A 93 6.69 21.07 -11.64
CA THR A 93 5.86 20.51 -10.57
C THR A 93 4.62 19.81 -11.12
N THR A 94 4.21 18.75 -10.47
CA THR A 94 2.95 18.04 -10.74
C THR A 94 1.80 18.61 -9.90
N ALA A 95 0.57 18.18 -10.18
CA ALA A 95 -0.58 18.53 -9.34
C ALA A 95 -0.42 17.94 -7.92
N LEU A 96 0.20 16.77 -7.79
CA LEU A 96 0.47 16.14 -6.49
C LEU A 96 1.51 16.90 -5.67
N ASP A 97 2.52 17.50 -6.30
CA ASP A 97 3.52 18.32 -5.60
C ASP A 97 2.91 19.59 -5.01
N LEU A 98 1.82 20.08 -5.58
CA LEU A 98 1.11 21.27 -5.11
C LEU A 98 0.02 20.91 -4.08
N ALA A 99 -0.43 19.66 -4.04
CA ALA A 99 -1.48 19.20 -3.16
C ALA A 99 -0.93 18.77 -1.79
N ARG A 100 -1.45 19.39 -0.73
CA ARG A 100 -1.04 19.11 0.65
C ARG A 100 -1.92 18.04 1.29
N LEU A 101 -1.28 17.13 2.04
CA LEU A 101 -2.02 16.28 2.96
C LEU A 101 -2.57 17.14 4.11
N PRO A 102 -3.89 17.09 4.37
CA PRO A 102 -4.47 17.80 5.50
C PRO A 102 -3.84 17.36 6.83
N GLU A 103 -3.63 18.31 7.75
CA GLU A 103 -3.01 18.03 9.05
C GLU A 103 -3.73 16.89 9.82
N ARG A 104 -5.06 16.88 9.81
CA ARG A 104 -5.86 15.82 10.44
C ARG A 104 -5.59 14.44 9.84
N GLU A 105 -5.34 14.36 8.53
CA GLU A 105 -5.02 13.11 7.84
C GLU A 105 -3.63 12.64 8.23
N ARG A 106 -2.65 13.55 8.24
CA ARG A 106 -1.28 13.25 8.67
C ARG A 106 -1.23 12.72 10.11
N VAL A 107 -1.94 13.36 11.03
CA VAL A 107 -2.06 12.89 12.42
C VAL A 107 -2.66 11.48 12.48
N SER A 108 -3.76 11.26 11.76
CA SER A 108 -4.41 9.94 11.72
C SER A 108 -3.50 8.85 11.12
N LEU A 109 -2.75 9.18 10.05
CA LEU A 109 -1.78 8.26 9.45
C LEU A 109 -0.64 7.94 10.42
N ALA A 110 -0.09 8.94 11.11
CA ALA A 110 0.97 8.73 12.10
C ALA A 110 0.51 7.75 13.20
N GLU A 111 -0.69 7.93 13.73
CA GLU A 111 -1.29 7.04 14.73
C GLU A 111 -1.49 5.61 14.17
N GLN A 112 -2.10 5.47 13.00
CA GLN A 112 -2.40 4.16 12.40
C GLN A 112 -1.12 3.41 12.00
N MET A 113 -0.12 4.13 11.53
CA MET A 113 1.16 3.54 11.12
C MET A 113 2.15 3.41 12.27
N GLY A 114 1.86 3.97 13.46
CA GLY A 114 2.74 3.91 14.63
C GLY A 114 4.10 4.55 14.37
N VAL A 115 4.11 5.70 13.69
CA VAL A 115 5.28 6.52 13.36
C VAL A 115 5.09 7.94 13.91
N SER A 116 6.15 8.77 13.89
CA SER A 116 6.03 10.16 14.29
C SER A 116 5.35 10.99 13.19
N LEU A 117 4.74 12.12 13.57
CA LEU A 117 4.08 13.02 12.60
C LEU A 117 5.06 13.61 11.59
N GLU A 118 6.32 13.79 11.99
CA GLU A 118 7.40 14.31 11.15
C GLU A 118 7.78 13.35 10.02
N GLU A 119 7.50 12.06 10.18
CA GLU A 119 7.75 11.03 9.15
C GLU A 119 6.66 11.04 8.07
N ILE A 120 5.51 11.69 8.32
CA ILE A 120 4.43 11.75 7.35
C ILE A 120 4.69 12.86 6.34
N PRO A 121 4.74 12.59 5.03
CA PRO A 121 4.91 13.60 4.00
C PRO A 121 3.89 14.74 4.10
N HIS A 122 4.28 15.93 3.67
CA HIS A 122 3.40 17.11 3.66
C HIS A 122 2.59 17.24 2.37
N GLN A 123 3.12 16.71 1.28
CA GLN A 123 2.54 16.79 -0.06
C GLN A 123 2.37 15.38 -0.65
N TYR A 124 1.41 15.23 -1.55
CA TYR A 124 1.18 13.93 -2.20
C TYR A 124 2.32 13.53 -3.14
N GLY A 125 3.03 14.48 -3.75
CA GLY A 125 4.23 14.21 -4.55
C GLY A 125 5.35 13.61 -3.69
N GLU A 126 5.64 14.20 -2.53
CA GLU A 126 6.59 13.64 -1.56
C GLU A 126 6.18 12.23 -1.12
N TYR A 127 4.88 11.96 -1.03
CA TYR A 127 4.37 10.65 -0.64
C TYR A 127 4.70 9.56 -1.68
N LEU A 128 4.67 9.87 -2.98
CA LEU A 128 5.10 8.92 -4.01
C LEU A 128 6.59 8.57 -3.88
N GLY A 129 7.44 9.57 -3.62
CA GLY A 129 8.86 9.37 -3.34
C GLY A 129 9.09 8.50 -2.12
N PHE A 130 8.41 8.78 -1.02
CA PHE A 130 8.43 7.99 0.21
C PHE A 130 8.06 6.51 -0.03
N LEU A 131 6.98 6.25 -0.77
CA LEU A 131 6.57 4.89 -1.12
C LEU A 131 7.61 4.18 -1.98
N LYS A 132 8.24 4.88 -2.91
CA LYS A 132 9.31 4.33 -3.75
C LYS A 132 10.53 3.92 -2.92
N GLU A 133 10.92 4.72 -1.92
CA GLU A 133 11.98 4.38 -0.98
C GLU A 133 11.64 3.12 -0.15
N MET A 134 10.36 2.87 0.12
CA MET A 134 9.88 1.66 0.75
C MET A 134 9.80 0.44 -0.18
N GLY A 135 10.18 0.58 -1.45
CA GLY A 135 10.20 -0.51 -2.44
C GLY A 135 8.91 -0.65 -3.27
N VAL A 136 7.99 0.32 -3.20
CA VAL A 136 6.82 0.35 -4.10
C VAL A 136 7.28 0.72 -5.49
N THR A 137 6.84 -0.04 -6.50
CA THR A 137 7.06 0.29 -7.90
C THR A 137 5.85 1.06 -8.43
N ILE A 138 6.10 2.19 -9.11
CA ILE A 138 5.02 3.05 -9.62
C ILE A 138 5.14 3.15 -11.14
N TYR A 139 4.09 2.73 -11.82
CA TYR A 139 3.98 2.76 -13.28
C TYR A 139 2.87 3.71 -13.75
N GLY A 140 3.04 4.27 -14.95
CA GLY A 140 2.04 5.09 -15.63
C GLY A 140 1.68 4.54 -17.00
N ASN A 141 0.39 4.55 -17.35
CA ASN A 141 -0.11 4.06 -18.63
C ASN A 141 0.26 5.02 -19.77
N GLN A 142 1.19 4.61 -20.64
CA GLN A 142 1.60 5.38 -21.83
C GLN A 142 0.44 5.69 -22.77
N THR A 143 -0.53 4.79 -22.95
CA THR A 143 -1.68 5.03 -23.84
C THR A 143 -2.54 6.18 -23.32
N MET A 144 -2.74 6.28 -22.01
CA MET A 144 -3.48 7.39 -21.42
C MET A 144 -2.66 8.68 -21.46
N MET A 145 -1.35 8.62 -21.25
CA MET A 145 -0.48 9.79 -21.42
C MET A 145 -0.59 10.36 -22.84
N LEU A 146 -0.53 9.50 -23.87
CA LEU A 146 -0.71 9.92 -25.27
C LEU A 146 -2.11 10.52 -25.51
N LEU A 147 -3.16 9.94 -24.93
CA LEU A 147 -4.53 10.47 -25.06
C LEU A 147 -4.65 11.89 -24.48
N TYR A 148 -3.98 12.15 -23.36
CA TYR A 148 -3.94 13.48 -22.72
C TYR A 148 -2.86 14.40 -23.30
N ASN A 149 -2.15 13.96 -24.34
CA ASN A 149 -1.04 14.69 -24.97
C ASN A 149 0.06 15.05 -23.95
N ILE A 150 0.48 14.06 -23.18
CA ILE A 150 1.53 14.12 -22.17
C ILE A 150 2.77 13.44 -22.74
N ASP A 151 3.90 14.16 -22.72
CA ASP A 151 5.19 13.56 -23.05
C ASP A 151 5.68 12.69 -21.90
N PHE A 152 6.33 11.56 -22.21
CA PHE A 152 6.72 10.57 -21.19
C PHE A 152 7.79 11.11 -20.23
N ASP A 153 8.53 12.12 -20.63
CA ASP A 153 9.55 12.78 -19.79
C ASP A 153 8.92 13.84 -18.85
N ASP A 154 7.66 14.20 -19.08
CA ASP A 154 6.94 15.19 -18.29
C ASP A 154 6.21 14.59 -17.07
N VAL A 155 6.43 13.32 -16.76
CA VAL A 155 5.85 12.69 -15.56
C VAL A 155 6.78 12.84 -14.36
N ALA A 156 6.22 12.68 -13.17
CA ALA A 156 6.97 12.64 -11.92
C ALA A 156 8.09 11.57 -11.98
N PRO A 157 9.29 11.84 -11.43
CA PRO A 157 10.44 10.93 -11.55
C PRO A 157 10.23 9.57 -10.85
N GLU A 158 9.26 9.47 -9.98
CA GLU A 158 8.84 8.24 -9.33
C GLU A 158 8.08 7.32 -10.25
N VAL A 159 7.44 7.86 -11.30
CA VAL A 159 6.55 7.14 -12.22
C VAL A 159 7.31 6.69 -13.46
N THR A 160 7.26 5.41 -13.75
CA THR A 160 7.83 4.83 -14.98
C THR A 160 6.72 4.58 -16.00
N PRO A 161 6.73 5.26 -17.15
CA PRO A 161 5.76 5.00 -18.21
C PRO A 161 5.89 3.58 -18.77
N ILE A 162 4.77 2.87 -18.92
CA ILE A 162 4.74 1.51 -19.47
C ILE A 162 3.72 1.35 -20.58
N ALA A 163 4.06 0.52 -21.56
CA ALA A 163 3.19 0.17 -22.66
C ALA A 163 2.14 -0.89 -22.25
N LEU A 164 1.10 -1.06 -23.08
CA LEU A 164 -0.05 -1.92 -22.81
C LEU A 164 0.32 -3.39 -22.52
N ASN A 165 1.32 -3.94 -23.25
CA ASN A 165 1.79 -5.30 -22.99
C ASN A 165 2.31 -5.48 -21.56
N ARG A 166 3.08 -4.50 -21.06
CA ARG A 166 3.58 -4.52 -19.66
C ARG A 166 2.44 -4.38 -18.65
N MET A 167 1.42 -3.60 -18.95
CA MET A 167 0.22 -3.51 -18.10
C MET A 167 -0.48 -4.87 -18.00
N VAL A 168 -0.63 -5.61 -19.11
CA VAL A 168 -1.22 -6.96 -19.11
C VAL A 168 -0.42 -7.89 -18.19
N GLU A 169 0.92 -7.85 -18.26
CA GLU A 169 1.78 -8.64 -17.38
C GLU A 169 1.56 -8.27 -15.89
N LEU A 170 1.41 -6.99 -15.56
CA LEU A 170 1.12 -6.56 -14.20
C LEU A 170 -0.22 -7.13 -13.68
N PHE A 171 -1.27 -7.05 -14.49
CA PHE A 171 -2.58 -7.61 -14.13
C PHE A 171 -2.53 -9.14 -13.95
N GLN A 172 -1.71 -9.83 -14.72
CA GLN A 172 -1.55 -11.29 -14.65
C GLN A 172 -0.67 -11.73 -13.46
N SER A 173 0.28 -10.90 -13.06
CA SER A 173 1.24 -11.23 -11.98
C SER A 173 0.77 -10.83 -10.59
N ALA A 174 -0.26 -10.00 -10.48
CA ALA A 174 -0.78 -9.57 -9.19
C ALA A 174 -1.69 -10.63 -8.56
N ASP A 175 -1.45 -10.95 -7.27
CA ASP A 175 -2.33 -11.81 -6.49
C ASP A 175 -3.65 -11.10 -6.13
N ARG A 176 -3.59 -9.76 -5.98
CA ARG A 176 -4.73 -8.91 -5.63
C ARG A 176 -4.65 -7.59 -6.40
N ILE A 177 -5.81 -7.12 -6.83
CA ILE A 177 -5.97 -5.81 -7.50
C ILE A 177 -6.95 -4.97 -6.69
N ILE A 178 -6.53 -3.77 -6.32
CA ILE A 178 -7.36 -2.76 -5.64
C ILE A 178 -7.48 -1.59 -6.61
N VAL A 179 -8.70 -1.09 -6.82
CA VAL A 179 -8.97 -0.02 -7.80
C VAL A 179 -9.48 1.23 -7.08
N TYR A 180 -8.88 2.37 -7.38
CA TYR A 180 -9.26 3.71 -6.93
C TYR A 180 -9.51 4.66 -8.09
#